data_ad136ecf28c97b5de2d3052b7424bb2f
#
_entry.id   ad136ecf28c97b5de2d3052b7424bb2f
#
_cell.length_a   1.000
_cell.length_b   1.000
_cell.length_c   1.000
_cell.angle_alpha   90.00
_cell.angle_beta   90.00
_cell.angle_gamma   90.00
#
_symmetry.space_group_name_H-M   'P 1'
#
loop_
_entity.id
_entity.type
_entity.pdbx_description
1 polymer ?
#
loop_
_entity_poly.entity_id
_entity_poly.type
_entity_poly.pdbx_seq_one_letter_code
_entity_poly.pdbx_strand_id
1 'polypeptide(L)'
;VTGPDRPTALVVDDEPQMAVIVEFALQTQDFQVLTAHDGATALQLLKQHQVDLVILDVMMPGMDGLTLCQRIRARSEVPIMLLTALAQHDDVIAGLEHGADDYVTKPFHPREVALRAQALVRRRRDRGAVIRIGDLVIDPGTQTVTLSQRPLDLPFTEFKLLVHLANRRGVPQSWQELLRTVWGTTDLIGGRDVVKSAIYRLRSRLAAIPGGTNYLRTLRGVGYLMPDLPADQP
;
A
#
# COMPACT_ATOMS: atom_id res chain seq x y z
N VAL A 1 -14.44 -22.89 14.90
CA VAL A 1 -14.15 -21.49 15.25
C VAL A 1 -12.81 -21.18 14.62
N THR A 2 -12.82 -20.62 13.40
CA THR A 2 -11.64 -20.09 12.74
C THR A 2 -11.18 -18.87 13.53
N GLY A 3 -9.99 -18.96 14.14
CA GLY A 3 -9.35 -17.83 14.81
C GLY A 3 -9.05 -16.69 13.82
N PRO A 4 -8.70 -15.48 14.30
CA PRO A 4 -8.39 -14.36 13.44
C PRO A 4 -7.30 -14.78 12.46
N ASP A 5 -7.52 -14.51 11.16
CA ASP A 5 -6.61 -14.85 10.07
C ASP A 5 -5.19 -14.34 10.42
N ARG A 6 -4.27 -15.28 10.67
CA ARG A 6 -2.88 -14.95 10.94
C ARG A 6 -2.30 -14.29 9.70
N PRO A 7 -1.60 -13.14 9.84
CA PRO A 7 -0.99 -12.51 8.69
C PRO A 7 0.08 -13.41 8.07
N THR A 8 0.12 -13.46 6.74
CA THR A 8 1.11 -14.23 6.00
C THR A 8 2.27 -13.33 5.59
N ALA A 9 3.48 -13.65 6.01
CA ALA A 9 4.71 -13.01 5.57
C ALA A 9 5.46 -13.88 4.57
N LEU A 10 5.99 -13.26 3.52
CA LEU A 10 6.93 -13.90 2.59
C LEU A 10 8.34 -13.39 2.92
N VAL A 11 9.22 -14.29 3.31
CA VAL A 11 10.65 -14.01 3.56
C VAL A 11 11.45 -14.47 2.34
N VAL A 12 12.24 -13.55 1.79
CA VAL A 12 13.06 -13.80 0.59
C VAL A 12 14.51 -13.50 0.93
N ASP A 13 15.33 -14.53 1.02
CA ASP A 13 16.75 -14.44 1.36
C ASP A 13 17.47 -15.66 0.76
N ASP A 14 18.57 -15.45 0.03
CA ASP A 14 19.33 -16.54 -0.59
C ASP A 14 20.15 -17.35 0.44
N GLU A 15 20.31 -16.81 1.65
CA GLU A 15 20.91 -17.52 2.78
C GLU A 15 19.83 -18.27 3.59
N PRO A 16 19.71 -19.62 3.50
CA PRO A 16 18.66 -20.36 4.21
C PRO A 16 18.69 -20.17 5.72
N GLN A 17 19.88 -19.99 6.31
CA GLN A 17 20.02 -19.75 7.74
C GLN A 17 19.40 -18.43 8.17
N MET A 18 19.56 -17.38 7.36
CA MET A 18 18.96 -16.08 7.62
C MET A 18 17.43 -16.13 7.50
N ALA A 19 16.94 -16.79 6.46
CA ALA A 19 15.50 -17.00 6.29
C ALA A 19 14.88 -17.71 7.51
N VAL A 20 15.52 -18.75 8.04
CA VAL A 20 15.06 -19.49 9.26
C VAL A 20 15.03 -18.58 10.49
N ILE A 21 16.05 -17.72 10.70
CA ILE A 21 16.09 -16.79 11.84
C ILE A 21 14.92 -15.81 11.77
N VAL A 22 14.67 -15.25 10.60
CA VAL A 22 13.57 -14.30 10.37
C VAL A 22 12.21 -14.99 10.50
N GLU A 23 12.07 -16.19 9.94
CA GLU A 23 10.86 -17.01 10.07
C GLU A 23 10.53 -17.28 11.55
N PHE A 24 11.49 -17.78 12.33
CA PHE A 24 11.28 -18.03 13.75
C PHE A 24 10.84 -16.77 14.50
N ALA A 25 11.48 -15.62 14.23
CA ALA A 25 11.13 -14.36 14.85
C ALA A 25 9.68 -13.93 14.52
N LEU A 26 9.25 -14.09 13.28
CA LEU A 26 7.89 -13.75 12.81
C LEU A 26 6.85 -14.69 13.44
N GLN A 27 7.14 -15.98 13.55
CA GLN A 27 6.24 -16.95 14.17
C GLN A 27 5.95 -16.61 15.64
N THR A 28 6.90 -15.98 16.37
CA THR A 28 6.67 -15.48 17.75
C THR A 28 5.63 -14.35 17.79
N GLN A 29 5.31 -13.73 16.68
CA GLN A 29 4.33 -12.66 16.51
C GLN A 29 3.10 -13.12 15.72
N ASP A 30 2.79 -14.43 15.76
CA ASP A 30 1.63 -15.05 15.13
C ASP A 30 1.55 -14.90 13.60
N PHE A 31 2.67 -14.73 12.90
CA PHE A 31 2.71 -14.80 11.43
C PHE A 31 2.70 -16.25 10.93
N GLN A 32 2.00 -16.48 9.82
CA GLN A 32 2.33 -17.58 8.90
C GLN A 32 3.47 -17.12 8.00
N VAL A 33 4.45 -17.98 7.75
CA VAL A 33 5.63 -17.61 6.97
C VAL A 33 5.78 -18.52 5.75
N LEU A 34 5.98 -17.89 4.61
CA LEU A 34 6.42 -18.50 3.37
C LEU A 34 7.87 -18.07 3.14
N THR A 35 8.71 -18.97 2.65
CA THR A 35 10.12 -18.68 2.37
C THR A 35 10.41 -18.88 0.88
N ALA A 36 11.25 -18.02 0.32
CA ALA A 36 11.82 -18.13 -1.01
C ALA A 36 13.31 -17.80 -0.95
N HIS A 37 14.10 -18.46 -1.78
CA HIS A 37 15.55 -18.25 -1.83
C HIS A 37 16.02 -17.53 -3.10
N ASP A 38 15.08 -17.08 -3.91
CA ASP A 38 15.32 -16.29 -5.12
C ASP A 38 14.07 -15.48 -5.51
N GLY A 39 14.29 -14.46 -6.35
CA GLY A 39 13.21 -13.56 -6.77
C GLY A 39 12.16 -14.21 -7.67
N ALA A 40 12.49 -15.25 -8.43
CA ALA A 40 11.54 -15.92 -9.32
C ALA A 40 10.53 -16.75 -8.50
N THR A 41 11.03 -17.50 -7.53
CA THR A 41 10.23 -18.24 -6.56
C THR A 41 9.35 -17.30 -5.74
N ALA A 42 9.89 -16.17 -5.29
CA ALA A 42 9.12 -15.16 -4.56
C ALA A 42 7.94 -14.62 -5.38
N LEU A 43 8.15 -14.26 -6.66
CA LEU A 43 7.08 -13.81 -7.55
C LEU A 43 6.03 -14.89 -7.83
N GLN A 44 6.42 -16.16 -7.83
CA GLN A 44 5.49 -17.28 -7.97
C GLN A 44 4.61 -17.45 -6.73
N LEU A 45 5.21 -17.41 -5.53
CA LEU A 45 4.47 -17.49 -4.27
C LEU A 45 3.48 -16.33 -4.11
N LEU A 46 3.87 -15.11 -4.49
CA LEU A 46 2.98 -13.94 -4.48
C LEU A 46 1.76 -14.06 -5.41
N LYS A 47 1.84 -14.89 -6.45
CA LYS A 47 0.69 -15.19 -7.33
C LYS A 47 -0.24 -16.25 -6.76
N GLN A 48 0.30 -17.16 -5.95
CA GLN A 48 -0.42 -18.35 -5.45
C GLN A 48 -1.03 -18.10 -4.06
N HIS A 49 -0.46 -17.17 -3.29
CA HIS A 49 -0.84 -16.92 -1.90
C HIS A 49 -1.17 -15.47 -1.67
N GLN A 50 -2.11 -15.22 -0.77
CA GLN A 50 -2.36 -13.88 -0.25
C GLN A 50 -1.29 -13.57 0.79
N VAL A 51 -0.41 -12.61 0.49
CA VAL A 51 0.70 -12.19 1.34
C VAL A 51 0.40 -10.81 1.93
N ASP A 52 0.58 -10.67 3.24
CA ASP A 52 0.35 -9.42 3.99
C ASP A 52 1.61 -8.59 4.17
N LEU A 53 2.79 -9.20 4.05
CA LEU A 53 4.10 -8.57 4.19
C LEU A 53 5.15 -9.33 3.39
N VAL A 54 6.06 -8.60 2.74
CA VAL A 54 7.28 -9.17 2.15
C VAL A 54 8.49 -8.67 2.94
N ILE A 55 9.36 -9.56 3.36
CA ILE A 55 10.68 -9.26 3.91
C ILE A 55 11.70 -9.75 2.92
N LEU A 56 12.59 -8.88 2.49
CA LEU A 56 13.38 -9.08 1.29
C LEU A 56 14.84 -8.69 1.52
N ASP A 57 15.75 -9.65 1.35
CA ASP A 57 17.17 -9.31 1.29
C ASP A 57 17.48 -8.52 0.02
N VAL A 58 18.30 -7.49 0.16
CA VAL A 58 18.75 -6.66 -0.96
C VAL A 58 19.80 -7.40 -1.78
N MET A 59 20.70 -8.12 -1.13
CA MET A 59 21.89 -8.72 -1.74
C MET A 59 21.65 -10.18 -2.13
N MET A 60 20.91 -10.41 -3.20
CA MET A 60 20.67 -11.76 -3.72
C MET A 60 21.28 -11.96 -5.10
N PRO A 61 21.76 -13.17 -5.45
CA PRO A 61 22.28 -13.47 -6.77
C PRO A 61 21.17 -13.48 -7.83
N GLY A 62 21.50 -13.05 -9.03
CA GLY A 62 20.60 -13.02 -10.18
C GLY A 62 19.62 -11.84 -10.14
N MET A 63 18.47 -11.98 -9.50
CA MET A 63 17.54 -10.87 -9.28
C MET A 63 17.77 -10.30 -7.88
N ASP A 64 18.39 -9.13 -7.80
CA ASP A 64 18.57 -8.43 -6.53
C ASP A 64 17.25 -7.99 -5.90
N GLY A 65 17.29 -7.69 -4.59
CA GLY A 65 16.09 -7.34 -3.84
C GLY A 65 15.46 -6.03 -4.30
N LEU A 66 16.22 -5.05 -4.76
CA LEU A 66 15.66 -3.78 -5.23
C LEU A 66 14.88 -3.98 -6.53
N THR A 67 15.43 -4.76 -7.47
CA THR A 67 14.72 -5.15 -8.70
C THR A 67 13.44 -5.93 -8.38
N LEU A 68 13.49 -6.85 -7.42
CA LEU A 68 12.31 -7.60 -6.98
C LEU A 68 11.28 -6.68 -6.33
N CYS A 69 11.70 -5.76 -5.48
CA CYS A 69 10.85 -4.74 -4.85
C CYS A 69 10.08 -3.94 -5.89
N GLN A 70 10.76 -3.42 -6.92
CA GLN A 70 10.11 -2.68 -8.01
C GLN A 70 9.08 -3.53 -8.76
N ARG A 71 9.41 -4.80 -9.07
CA ARG A 71 8.49 -5.72 -9.76
C ARG A 71 7.24 -6.03 -8.93
N ILE A 72 7.40 -6.18 -7.63
CA ILE A 72 6.27 -6.36 -6.70
C ILE A 72 5.44 -5.08 -6.69
N ARG A 73 6.08 -3.93 -6.52
CA ARG A 73 5.41 -2.64 -6.39
C ARG A 73 4.65 -2.22 -7.64
N ALA A 74 5.08 -2.66 -8.82
CA ALA A 74 4.36 -2.44 -10.08
C ALA A 74 2.96 -3.10 -10.11
N ARG A 75 2.70 -4.08 -9.21
CA ARG A 75 1.48 -4.91 -9.22
C ARG A 75 0.77 -5.03 -7.88
N SER A 76 1.40 -4.60 -6.79
CA SER A 76 0.91 -4.82 -5.43
C SER A 76 1.33 -3.71 -4.48
N GLU A 77 0.45 -3.38 -3.54
CA GLU A 77 0.72 -2.49 -2.40
C GLU A 77 1.04 -3.28 -1.13
N VAL A 78 1.44 -4.54 -1.25
CA VAL A 78 1.88 -5.32 -0.10
C VAL A 78 3.05 -4.59 0.57
N PRO A 79 3.05 -4.41 1.90
CA PRO A 79 4.18 -3.82 2.59
C PRO A 79 5.46 -4.60 2.31
N ILE A 80 6.55 -3.88 2.06
CA ILE A 80 7.88 -4.45 1.81
C ILE A 80 8.86 -3.88 2.82
N MET A 81 9.53 -4.78 3.54
CA MET A 81 10.65 -4.47 4.41
C MET A 81 11.93 -5.01 3.76
N LEU A 82 12.93 -4.16 3.60
CA LEU A 82 14.23 -4.57 3.09
C LEU A 82 15.17 -4.94 4.24
N LEU A 83 15.89 -6.05 4.08
CA LEU A 83 17.06 -6.38 4.90
C LEU A 83 18.30 -6.04 4.09
N THR A 84 19.22 -5.25 4.64
CA THR A 84 20.37 -4.78 3.87
C THR A 84 21.64 -4.76 4.70
N ALA A 85 22.75 -5.17 4.11
CA ALA A 85 24.07 -4.99 4.68
C ALA A 85 24.63 -3.56 4.47
N LEU A 86 23.95 -2.75 3.63
CA LEU A 86 24.39 -1.43 3.23
C LEU A 86 23.97 -0.41 4.30
N ALA A 87 24.93 0.09 5.07
CA ALA A 87 24.73 1.08 6.13
C ALA A 87 24.90 2.53 5.65
N GLN A 88 25.17 2.75 4.36
CA GLN A 88 25.37 4.10 3.83
C GLN A 88 24.03 4.77 3.51
N HIS A 89 23.92 6.07 3.84
CA HIS A 89 22.69 6.85 3.68
C HIS A 89 22.13 6.85 2.26
N ASP A 90 22.99 6.79 1.25
CA ASP A 90 22.60 6.81 -0.17
C ASP A 90 21.87 5.53 -0.60
N ASP A 91 22.25 4.38 -0.04
CA ASP A 91 21.63 3.08 -0.35
C ASP A 91 20.26 2.92 0.32
N VAL A 92 20.09 3.51 1.50
CA VAL A 92 18.81 3.56 2.22
C VAL A 92 17.81 4.45 1.48
N ILE A 93 18.26 5.60 0.97
CA ILE A 93 17.46 6.51 0.16
C ILE A 93 17.03 5.80 -1.12
N ALA A 94 17.95 5.11 -1.81
CA ALA A 94 17.64 4.32 -2.98
C ALA A 94 16.58 3.24 -2.68
N GLY A 95 16.68 2.51 -1.57
CA GLY A 95 15.68 1.50 -1.16
C GLY A 95 14.27 2.06 -0.99
N LEU A 96 14.14 3.24 -0.37
CA LEU A 96 12.86 3.92 -0.19
C LEU A 96 12.34 4.50 -1.52
N GLU A 97 13.19 5.01 -2.39
CA GLU A 97 12.83 5.47 -3.74
C GLU A 97 12.34 4.30 -4.62
N HIS A 98 12.79 3.07 -4.37
CA HIS A 98 12.30 1.86 -5.03
C HIS A 98 10.98 1.33 -4.48
N GLY A 99 10.37 2.03 -3.51
CA GLY A 99 9.03 1.77 -3.03
C GLY A 99 8.94 0.80 -1.84
N ALA A 100 10.01 0.58 -1.10
CA ALA A 100 9.95 -0.13 0.18
C ALA A 100 9.26 0.73 1.25
N ASP A 101 8.62 0.06 2.23
CA ASP A 101 7.90 0.73 3.34
C ASP A 101 8.75 0.85 4.61
N ASP A 102 9.76 -0.01 4.75
CA ASP A 102 10.74 0.02 5.87
C ASP A 102 12.02 -0.71 5.45
N TYR A 103 13.09 -0.51 6.21
CA TYR A 103 14.34 -1.24 6.05
C TYR A 103 14.98 -1.55 7.41
N VAL A 104 15.78 -2.61 7.45
CA VAL A 104 16.56 -3.01 8.60
C VAL A 104 17.97 -3.36 8.14
N THR A 105 18.97 -2.79 8.80
CA THR A 105 20.38 -3.05 8.48
C THR A 105 20.88 -4.33 9.14
N LYS A 106 21.63 -5.15 8.40
CA LYS A 106 22.35 -6.31 8.92
C LYS A 106 23.68 -5.83 9.59
N PRO A 107 24.08 -6.31 10.79
CA PRO A 107 23.38 -7.28 11.60
C PRO A 107 22.19 -6.68 12.37
N PHE A 108 21.09 -7.41 12.48
CA PHE A 108 19.88 -6.99 13.17
C PHE A 108 19.52 -7.92 14.33
N HIS A 109 18.69 -7.41 15.23
CA HIS A 109 18.10 -8.24 16.26
C HIS A 109 16.78 -8.85 15.71
N PRO A 110 16.58 -10.20 15.76
CA PRO A 110 15.39 -10.83 15.18
C PRO A 110 14.07 -10.26 15.71
N ARG A 111 14.02 -9.89 16.98
CA ARG A 111 12.84 -9.25 17.60
C ARG A 111 12.53 -7.88 16.99
N GLU A 112 13.54 -7.12 16.55
CA GLU A 112 13.32 -5.84 15.89
C GLU A 112 12.59 -6.04 14.58
N VAL A 113 13.04 -6.99 13.74
CA VAL A 113 12.38 -7.35 12.47
C VAL A 113 10.93 -7.73 12.73
N ALA A 114 10.67 -8.59 13.72
CA ALA A 114 9.33 -9.05 14.04
C ALA A 114 8.39 -7.91 14.51
N LEU A 115 8.87 -6.98 15.34
CA LEU A 115 8.08 -5.83 15.79
C LEU A 115 7.78 -4.84 14.67
N ARG A 116 8.74 -4.59 13.78
CA ARG A 116 8.55 -3.75 12.60
C ARG A 116 7.58 -4.39 11.61
N ALA A 117 7.68 -5.69 11.38
CA ALA A 117 6.76 -6.48 10.57
C ALA A 117 5.33 -6.34 11.07
N GLN A 118 5.11 -6.50 12.38
CA GLN A 118 3.79 -6.33 13.00
C GLN A 118 3.27 -4.89 12.82
N ALA A 119 4.12 -3.88 12.96
CA ALA A 119 3.73 -2.48 12.76
C ALA A 119 3.30 -2.20 11.30
N LEU A 120 4.00 -2.76 10.31
CA LEU A 120 3.66 -2.61 8.89
C LEU A 120 2.32 -3.26 8.57
N VAL A 121 2.09 -4.49 9.01
CA VAL A 121 0.81 -5.19 8.79
C VAL A 121 -0.34 -4.47 9.49
N ARG A 122 -0.14 -4.01 10.72
CA ARG A 122 -1.15 -3.23 11.45
C ARG A 122 -1.49 -1.94 10.69
N ARG A 123 -0.48 -1.18 10.24
CA ARG A 123 -0.70 0.05 9.43
C ARG A 123 -1.50 -0.24 8.17
N ARG A 124 -1.26 -1.40 7.52
CA ARG A 124 -2.04 -1.82 6.35
C ARG A 124 -3.48 -2.17 6.72
N ARG A 125 -3.70 -2.92 7.82
CA ARG A 125 -5.04 -3.26 8.32
C ARG A 125 -5.81 -2.01 8.75
N ASP A 126 -5.15 -1.07 9.41
CA ASP A 126 -5.74 0.22 9.79
C ASP A 126 -6.05 1.10 8.56
N ARG A 127 -5.22 1.02 7.51
CA ARG A 127 -5.51 1.62 6.19
C ARG A 127 -6.53 0.83 5.39
N GLY A 128 -6.68 -0.46 5.68
CA GLY A 128 -7.59 -1.39 5.03
C GLY A 128 -8.98 -1.47 5.68
N ALA A 129 -9.26 -0.69 6.73
CA ALA A 129 -10.61 -0.59 7.27
C ALA A 129 -11.56 -0.11 6.16
N VAL A 130 -12.66 -0.83 5.98
CA VAL A 130 -13.68 -0.45 5.00
C VAL A 130 -14.20 0.95 5.32
N ILE A 131 -13.97 1.89 4.40
CA ILE A 131 -14.40 3.27 4.55
C ILE A 131 -15.83 3.38 4.06
N ARG A 132 -16.73 3.87 4.91
CA ARG A 132 -18.12 4.13 4.57
C ARG A 132 -18.42 5.62 4.68
N ILE A 133 -18.96 6.19 3.60
CA ILE A 133 -19.33 7.61 3.52
C ILE A 133 -20.67 7.67 2.78
N GLY A 134 -21.79 7.84 3.48
CA GLY A 134 -23.11 7.64 2.90
C GLY A 134 -23.19 6.26 2.22
N ASP A 135 -23.64 6.21 0.98
CA ASP A 135 -23.75 4.98 0.17
C ASP A 135 -22.42 4.52 -0.46
N LEU A 136 -21.37 5.30 -0.32
CA LEU A 136 -20.03 4.94 -0.85
C LEU A 136 -19.33 4.02 0.15
N VAL A 137 -18.94 2.85 -0.33
CA VAL A 137 -18.14 1.87 0.42
C VAL A 137 -16.86 1.62 -0.34
N ILE A 138 -15.75 1.85 0.32
CA ILE A 138 -14.40 1.63 -0.22
C ILE A 138 -13.73 0.58 0.66
N ASP A 139 -13.31 -0.51 0.07
CA ASP A 139 -12.49 -1.52 0.73
C ASP A 139 -11.05 -1.43 0.20
N PRO A 140 -10.14 -0.82 0.95
CA PRO A 140 -8.75 -0.71 0.55
C PRO A 140 -8.01 -2.06 0.51
N GLY A 141 -8.47 -3.04 1.29
CA GLY A 141 -7.87 -4.37 1.37
C GLY A 141 -8.09 -5.18 0.09
N THR A 142 -9.32 -5.16 -0.43
CA THR A 142 -9.71 -5.85 -1.68
C THR A 142 -9.63 -4.95 -2.91
N GLN A 143 -9.33 -3.67 -2.73
CA GLN A 143 -9.33 -2.64 -3.78
C GLN A 143 -10.68 -2.51 -4.50
N THR A 144 -11.76 -2.73 -3.78
CA THR A 144 -13.10 -2.63 -4.33
C THR A 144 -13.81 -1.36 -3.86
N VAL A 145 -14.63 -0.81 -4.75
CA VAL A 145 -15.48 0.34 -4.44
C VAL A 145 -16.90 0.02 -4.87
N THR A 146 -17.86 0.32 -4.02
CA THR A 146 -19.27 0.28 -4.37
C THR A 146 -19.93 1.61 -4.00
N LEU A 147 -20.87 2.05 -4.81
CA LEU A 147 -21.71 3.20 -4.54
C LEU A 147 -23.18 2.80 -4.75
N SER A 148 -24.01 3.01 -3.73
CA SER A 148 -25.40 2.55 -3.73
C SER A 148 -25.52 1.07 -4.13
N GLN A 149 -24.65 0.23 -3.56
CA GLN A 149 -24.52 -1.22 -3.82
C GLN A 149 -24.09 -1.61 -5.24
N ARG A 150 -23.77 -0.64 -6.10
CA ARG A 150 -23.28 -0.89 -7.46
C ARG A 150 -21.75 -0.85 -7.47
N PRO A 151 -21.08 -1.84 -8.07
CA PRO A 151 -19.64 -1.82 -8.17
C PRO A 151 -19.18 -0.64 -9.04
N LEU A 152 -18.13 0.04 -8.58
CA LEU A 152 -17.49 1.14 -9.28
C LEU A 152 -16.07 0.70 -9.64
N ASP A 153 -15.86 0.39 -10.92
CA ASP A 153 -14.53 0.02 -11.42
C ASP A 153 -13.67 1.28 -11.60
N LEU A 154 -12.57 1.33 -10.85
CA LEU A 154 -11.63 2.44 -10.86
C LEU A 154 -10.24 1.97 -11.25
N PRO A 155 -9.58 2.65 -12.20
CA PRO A 155 -8.14 2.51 -12.38
C PRO A 155 -7.39 2.79 -11.07
N PHE A 156 -6.28 2.10 -10.86
CA PHE A 156 -5.55 2.13 -9.60
C PHE A 156 -5.22 3.53 -9.06
N THR A 157 -4.83 4.45 -9.95
CA THR A 157 -4.55 5.85 -9.57
C THR A 157 -5.79 6.57 -9.07
N GLU A 158 -6.96 6.35 -9.69
CA GLU A 158 -8.22 6.94 -9.26
C GLU A 158 -8.71 6.32 -7.95
N PHE A 159 -8.47 5.02 -7.76
CA PHE A 159 -8.71 4.34 -6.51
C PHE A 159 -7.86 4.91 -5.36
N LYS A 160 -6.54 5.05 -5.56
CA LYS A 160 -5.63 5.70 -4.57
C LYS A 160 -6.11 7.11 -4.22
N LEU A 161 -6.49 7.89 -5.23
CA LEU A 161 -6.98 9.25 -5.04
C LEU A 161 -8.26 9.28 -4.20
N LEU A 162 -9.20 8.36 -4.49
CA LEU A 162 -10.45 8.21 -3.73
C LEU A 162 -10.18 7.83 -2.28
N VAL A 163 -9.35 6.82 -2.02
CA VAL A 163 -8.96 6.38 -0.68
C VAL A 163 -8.30 7.51 0.11
N HIS A 164 -7.38 8.27 -0.53
CA HIS A 164 -6.72 9.39 0.13
C HIS A 164 -7.71 10.48 0.56
N LEU A 165 -8.61 10.88 -0.33
CA LEU A 165 -9.63 11.89 -0.05
C LEU A 165 -10.64 11.41 0.99
N ALA A 166 -11.00 10.12 0.97
CA ALA A 166 -11.91 9.50 1.90
C ALA A 166 -11.35 9.43 3.33
N ASN A 167 -10.05 9.14 3.47
CA ASN A 167 -9.37 9.17 4.76
C ASN A 167 -9.18 10.58 5.34
N ARG A 168 -9.30 11.60 4.50
CA ARG A 168 -9.16 13.02 4.87
C ARG A 168 -10.44 13.83 4.58
N ARG A 169 -11.59 13.15 4.69
CA ARG A 169 -12.88 13.82 4.50
C ARG A 169 -13.02 15.03 5.42
N GLY A 170 -13.69 16.05 4.92
CA GLY A 170 -13.82 17.35 5.62
C GLY A 170 -12.60 18.25 5.54
N VAL A 171 -11.43 17.74 5.09
CA VAL A 171 -10.18 18.49 5.02
C VAL A 171 -9.80 18.77 3.56
N PRO A 172 -9.69 20.04 3.14
CA PRO A 172 -9.24 20.39 1.80
C PRO A 172 -7.83 19.90 1.52
N GLN A 173 -7.61 19.30 0.35
CA GLN A 173 -6.32 18.80 -0.11
C GLN A 173 -5.84 19.60 -1.31
N SER A 174 -4.64 20.19 -1.23
CA SER A 174 -4.04 20.90 -2.35
C SER A 174 -3.64 19.93 -3.47
N TRP A 175 -3.50 20.42 -4.71
CA TRP A 175 -3.03 19.61 -5.82
C TRP A 175 -1.60 19.08 -5.60
N GLN A 176 -0.72 19.86 -4.94
CA GLN A 176 0.64 19.42 -4.60
C GLN A 176 0.62 18.24 -3.64
N GLU A 177 -0.23 18.32 -2.62
CA GLU A 177 -0.38 17.25 -1.62
C GLU A 177 -0.94 15.99 -2.24
N LEU A 178 -1.93 16.10 -3.12
CA LEU A 178 -2.47 14.99 -3.90
C LEU A 178 -1.42 14.39 -4.83
N LEU A 179 -0.65 15.23 -5.53
CA LEU A 179 0.41 14.78 -6.43
C LEU A 179 1.46 13.97 -5.66
N ARG A 180 1.96 14.50 -4.54
CA ARG A 180 2.92 13.83 -3.69
C ARG A 180 2.41 12.49 -3.17
N THR A 181 1.17 12.45 -2.68
CA THR A 181 0.65 11.26 -1.99
C THR A 181 0.21 10.16 -2.96
N VAL A 182 -0.40 10.53 -4.09
CA VAL A 182 -0.97 9.55 -5.04
C VAL A 182 0.04 9.13 -6.11
N TRP A 183 0.90 10.06 -6.56
CA TRP A 183 1.90 9.80 -7.61
C TRP A 183 3.33 9.67 -7.08
N GLY A 184 3.56 9.97 -5.79
CA GLY A 184 4.88 9.81 -5.17
C GLY A 184 5.91 10.86 -5.61
N THR A 185 5.50 11.98 -6.23
CA THR A 185 6.40 13.01 -6.75
C THR A 185 5.88 14.42 -6.46
N THR A 186 6.82 15.36 -6.31
CA THR A 186 6.52 16.80 -6.17
C THR A 186 6.82 17.60 -7.43
N ASP A 187 7.64 17.05 -8.33
CA ASP A 187 8.24 17.76 -9.47
C ASP A 187 7.79 17.21 -10.83
N LEU A 188 6.52 16.93 -10.99
CA LEU A 188 5.98 16.54 -12.28
C LEU A 188 5.63 17.79 -13.11
N ILE A 189 6.28 17.96 -14.28
CA ILE A 189 5.90 19.00 -15.25
C ILE A 189 4.43 18.80 -15.60
N GLY A 190 3.58 19.83 -15.42
CA GLY A 190 2.12 19.69 -15.61
C GLY A 190 1.40 18.94 -14.50
N GLY A 191 2.02 18.72 -13.31
CA GLY A 191 1.44 17.98 -12.20
C GLY A 191 0.06 18.45 -11.76
N ARG A 192 -0.21 19.75 -11.84
CA ARG A 192 -1.55 20.33 -11.58
C ARG A 192 -2.61 19.79 -12.54
N ASP A 193 -2.28 19.68 -13.83
CA ASP A 193 -3.21 19.19 -14.85
C ASP A 193 -3.40 17.67 -14.76
N VAL A 194 -2.38 16.94 -14.34
CA VAL A 194 -2.47 15.50 -14.04
C VAL A 194 -3.48 15.26 -12.91
N VAL A 195 -3.37 15.97 -11.81
CA VAL A 195 -4.30 15.86 -10.67
C VAL A 195 -5.71 16.29 -11.11
N LYS A 196 -5.84 17.42 -11.81
CA LYS A 196 -7.12 17.94 -12.30
C LYS A 196 -7.83 16.91 -13.20
N SER A 197 -7.09 16.28 -14.11
CA SER A 197 -7.61 15.26 -15.00
C SER A 197 -8.06 13.99 -14.27
N ALA A 198 -7.29 13.55 -13.25
CA ALA A 198 -7.66 12.41 -12.43
C ALA A 198 -8.92 12.70 -11.59
N ILE A 199 -9.02 13.88 -10.98
CA ILE A 199 -10.23 14.32 -10.26
C ILE A 199 -11.44 14.38 -11.20
N TYR A 200 -11.27 14.89 -12.42
CA TYR A 200 -12.35 14.94 -13.42
C TYR A 200 -12.84 13.53 -13.75
N ARG A 201 -11.94 12.59 -14.07
CA ARG A 201 -12.31 11.20 -14.38
C ARG A 201 -12.99 10.52 -13.19
N LEU A 202 -12.44 10.65 -11.99
CA LEU A 202 -13.03 10.08 -10.77
C LEU A 202 -14.45 10.64 -10.54
N ARG A 203 -14.62 11.96 -10.68
CA ARG A 203 -15.93 12.59 -10.55
C ARG A 203 -16.92 12.09 -11.59
N SER A 204 -16.50 11.93 -12.85
CA SER A 204 -17.34 11.41 -13.93
C SER A 204 -17.80 9.99 -13.65
N ARG A 205 -16.93 9.14 -13.11
CA ARG A 205 -17.28 7.76 -12.73
C ARG A 205 -18.25 7.72 -11.55
N LEU A 206 -18.01 8.51 -10.52
CA LEU A 206 -18.94 8.62 -9.40
C LEU A 206 -20.31 9.12 -9.87
N ALA A 207 -20.36 10.17 -10.68
CA ALA A 207 -21.58 10.77 -11.20
C ALA A 207 -22.40 9.83 -12.13
N ALA A 208 -21.80 8.79 -12.67
CA ALA A 208 -22.49 7.76 -13.45
C ALA A 208 -23.46 6.92 -12.60
N ILE A 209 -23.33 6.95 -11.29
CA ILE A 209 -24.21 6.27 -10.34
C ILE A 209 -25.07 7.32 -9.63
N PRO A 210 -26.38 7.12 -9.47
CA PRO A 210 -27.26 8.04 -8.74
C PRO A 210 -26.71 8.36 -7.36
N GLY A 211 -26.71 9.64 -6.97
CA GLY A 211 -26.16 10.12 -5.71
C GLY A 211 -24.65 10.41 -5.73
N GLY A 212 -23.92 9.99 -6.77
CA GLY A 212 -22.45 10.08 -6.82
C GLY A 212 -21.87 11.47 -7.01
N THR A 213 -22.67 12.49 -7.36
CA THR A 213 -22.21 13.87 -7.60
C THR A 213 -21.74 14.60 -6.33
N ASN A 214 -22.13 14.13 -5.15
CA ASN A 214 -21.91 14.84 -3.87
C ASN A 214 -20.57 14.52 -3.22
N TYR A 215 -19.85 13.49 -3.68
CA TYR A 215 -18.65 12.98 -3.00
C TYR A 215 -17.38 13.79 -3.25
N LEU A 216 -17.32 14.62 -4.29
CA LEU A 216 -16.12 15.40 -4.61
C LEU A 216 -16.46 16.87 -4.89
N ARG A 217 -15.89 17.78 -4.10
CA ARG A 217 -16.02 19.22 -4.27
C ARG A 217 -14.69 19.85 -4.65
N THR A 218 -14.75 20.89 -5.46
CA THR A 218 -13.60 21.75 -5.77
C THR A 218 -13.73 23.05 -4.97
N LEU A 219 -12.73 23.36 -4.18
CA LEU A 219 -12.61 24.64 -3.50
C LEU A 219 -11.66 25.53 -4.33
N ARG A 220 -12.22 26.57 -4.97
CA ARG A 220 -11.44 27.45 -5.85
C ARG A 220 -10.30 28.09 -5.08
N GLY A 221 -9.08 28.03 -5.62
CA GLY A 221 -7.88 28.57 -4.99
C GLY A 221 -7.27 27.69 -3.88
N VAL A 222 -7.97 26.67 -3.39
CA VAL A 222 -7.52 25.81 -2.28
C VAL A 222 -7.19 24.41 -2.75
N GLY A 223 -8.13 23.71 -3.39
CA GLY A 223 -7.92 22.32 -3.82
C GLY A 223 -9.22 21.52 -3.93
N TYR A 224 -9.17 20.28 -3.47
CA TYR A 224 -10.25 19.31 -3.58
C TYR A 224 -10.63 18.79 -2.20
N LEU A 225 -11.89 18.47 -2.03
CA LEU A 225 -12.48 18.03 -0.77
C LEU A 225 -13.45 16.89 -1.01
N MET A 226 -13.37 15.85 -0.19
CA MET A 226 -14.47 14.92 0.04
C MET A 226 -15.24 15.39 1.27
N PRO A 227 -16.52 15.80 1.13
CA PRO A 227 -17.31 16.27 2.26
C PRO A 227 -17.56 15.12 3.25
N ASP A 228 -17.75 15.47 4.50
CA ASP A 228 -18.23 14.52 5.51
C ASP A 228 -19.75 14.37 5.32
N LEU A 229 -20.15 13.32 4.62
CA LEU A 229 -21.56 13.01 4.41
C LEU A 229 -22.01 12.10 5.57
N PRO A 230 -23.11 12.42 6.26
CA PRO A 230 -23.66 11.51 7.25
C PRO A 230 -24.00 10.17 6.58
N ALA A 231 -23.78 9.07 7.31
CA ALA A 231 -24.36 7.81 6.89
C ALA A 231 -25.87 7.98 6.88
N ASP A 232 -26.52 7.71 5.74
CA ASP A 232 -27.98 7.65 5.75
C ASP A 232 -28.40 6.63 6.81
N GLN A 233 -29.09 7.10 7.83
CA GLN A 233 -29.74 6.22 8.78
C GLN A 233 -30.87 5.49 8.05
N PRO A 234 -30.99 4.17 8.23
CA PRO A 234 -32.04 3.38 7.61
C PRO A 234 -33.44 3.82 8.01
#